data_cffc71dfa0488d155776f67ad3eab76c
#
_entry.id   cffc71dfa0488d155776f67ad3eab76c
#
_cell.length_a   1.000
_cell.length_b   1.000
_cell.length_c   1.000
_cell.angle_alpha   90.00
_cell.angle_beta   90.00
_cell.angle_gamma   90.00
#
_symmetry.space_group_name_H-M   'P 1'
#
loop_
_entity.id
_entity.type
_entity.pdbx_description
1 polymer ?
#
loop_
_entity_poly.entity_id
_entity_poly.type
_entity_poly.pdbx_seq_one_letter_code
_entity_poly.pdbx_strand_id
1 'polypeptide(L)'
;MKRFKTLILALVLGMAATPLNAQVERRIQFPKGKSSRVVKGSTGTSGVMYILRARSGQKIVLDLTATKGVGIKVETNGRYGQMVLLREEGGGHYEIGLVETGDYTIFIGSTSARSVPFVLKVGVTRLADI
;
A
#
# COMPACT_ATOMS: atom_id res chain seq x y z
N MET A 1 33.81 -18.93 -20.91
CA MET A 1 32.65 -19.43 -20.16
C MET A 1 32.62 -18.99 -18.72
N LYS A 2 33.69 -19.23 -17.97
CA LYS A 2 33.76 -18.79 -16.56
C LYS A 2 33.65 -17.30 -16.39
N ARG A 3 34.22 -16.53 -17.31
CA ARG A 3 34.15 -15.06 -17.27
C ARG A 3 32.75 -14.55 -17.46
N PHE A 4 31.98 -15.24 -18.25
CA PHE A 4 30.60 -14.92 -18.54
C PHE A 4 29.75 -14.98 -17.29
N LYS A 5 29.91 -16.07 -16.53
CA LYS A 5 29.18 -16.25 -15.28
C LYS A 5 29.54 -15.18 -14.25
N THR A 6 30.81 -14.78 -14.21
CA THR A 6 31.26 -13.74 -13.29
C THR A 6 30.63 -12.40 -13.61
N LEU A 7 30.49 -12.06 -14.89
CA LEU A 7 29.84 -10.83 -15.29
C LEU A 7 28.37 -10.79 -14.91
N ILE A 8 27.67 -11.89 -15.10
CA ILE A 8 26.27 -12.01 -14.73
C ILE A 8 26.09 -11.84 -13.22
N LEU A 9 26.98 -12.43 -12.45
CA LEU A 9 26.93 -12.33 -11.00
C LEU A 9 27.11 -10.90 -10.53
N ALA A 10 28.05 -10.17 -11.12
CA ALA A 10 28.28 -8.79 -10.78
C ALA A 10 27.06 -7.92 -11.07
N LEU A 11 26.38 -8.20 -12.17
CA LEU A 11 25.17 -7.46 -12.54
C LEU A 11 24.05 -7.69 -11.51
N VAL A 12 23.87 -8.92 -11.07
CA VAL A 12 22.87 -9.26 -10.08
C VAL A 12 23.15 -8.54 -8.76
N LEU A 13 24.39 -8.49 -8.35
CA LEU A 13 24.77 -7.78 -7.13
C LEU A 13 24.49 -6.29 -7.23
N GLY A 14 24.76 -5.70 -8.37
CA GLY A 14 24.45 -4.28 -8.59
C GLY A 14 22.96 -3.99 -8.53
N MET A 15 22.15 -4.86 -9.05
CA MET A 15 20.69 -4.72 -8.98
C MET A 15 20.16 -4.92 -7.57
N ALA A 16 20.73 -5.82 -6.80
CA ALA A 16 20.31 -6.08 -5.44
C ALA A 16 20.62 -4.90 -4.51
N ALA A 17 21.61 -4.10 -4.83
CA ALA A 17 22.00 -2.96 -4.00
C ALA A 17 21.11 -1.73 -4.20
N THR A 18 20.42 -1.61 -5.34
CA THR A 18 19.64 -0.42 -5.68
C THR A 18 18.38 -0.20 -4.86
N PRO A 19 17.61 -1.22 -4.47
CA PRO A 19 16.33 -0.98 -3.80
C PRO A 19 16.41 -0.74 -2.30
N LEU A 20 17.57 -0.48 -1.74
CA LEU A 20 17.72 -0.31 -0.30
C LEU A 20 16.93 0.87 0.26
N ASN A 21 16.73 1.92 -0.53
CA ASN A 21 16.02 3.11 -0.11
C ASN A 21 14.66 3.26 -0.76
N ALA A 22 14.25 2.28 -1.54
CA ALA A 22 12.96 2.33 -2.23
C ALA A 22 11.84 1.88 -1.30
N GLN A 23 10.69 2.54 -1.41
CA GLN A 23 9.48 2.07 -0.75
C GLN A 23 9.08 0.72 -1.33
N VAL A 24 8.62 -0.17 -0.47
CA VAL A 24 8.03 -1.43 -0.91
C VAL A 24 6.67 -1.15 -1.48
N GLU A 25 6.47 -1.52 -2.73
CA GLU A 25 5.21 -1.33 -3.44
C GLU A 25 4.59 -2.70 -3.73
N ARG A 26 3.35 -2.88 -3.34
CA ARG A 26 2.64 -4.15 -3.54
C ARG A 26 1.23 -3.89 -4.03
N ARG A 27 0.81 -4.64 -5.04
CA ARG A 27 -0.57 -4.57 -5.52
C ARG A 27 -1.44 -5.52 -4.70
N ILE A 28 -2.55 -5.01 -4.21
CA ILE A 28 -3.53 -5.82 -3.48
C ILE A 28 -4.47 -6.46 -4.49
N GLN A 29 -4.57 -7.78 -4.42
CA GLN A 29 -5.53 -8.55 -5.18
C GLN A 29 -6.38 -9.35 -4.22
N PHE A 30 -7.69 -9.30 -4.41
CA PHE A 30 -8.60 -10.06 -3.57
C PHE A 30 -8.67 -11.50 -4.05
N PRO A 31 -8.74 -12.47 -3.13
CA PRO A 31 -8.98 -13.85 -3.52
C PRO A 31 -10.28 -13.95 -4.30
N LYS A 32 -10.37 -14.93 -5.21
CA LYS A 32 -11.53 -15.11 -6.05
C LYS A 32 -12.81 -15.22 -5.20
N GLY A 33 -13.82 -14.42 -5.56
CA GLY A 33 -15.08 -14.39 -4.83
C GLY A 33 -15.05 -13.59 -3.54
N LYS A 34 -13.94 -12.94 -3.21
CA LYS A 34 -13.81 -12.13 -2.01
C LYS A 34 -13.67 -10.66 -2.37
N SER A 35 -14.15 -9.79 -1.48
CA SER A 35 -14.01 -8.34 -1.61
C SER A 35 -13.18 -7.73 -0.51
N SER A 36 -12.46 -8.55 0.24
CA SER A 36 -11.57 -8.07 1.31
C SER A 36 -10.35 -8.97 1.44
N ARG A 37 -9.32 -8.42 2.04
CA ARG A 37 -8.07 -9.12 2.30
C ARG A 37 -7.38 -8.53 3.51
N VAL A 38 -6.73 -9.40 4.29
CA VAL A 38 -5.89 -8.98 5.41
C VAL A 38 -4.44 -9.00 4.96
N VAL A 39 -3.75 -7.90 5.18
CA VAL A 39 -2.34 -7.74 4.87
C VAL A 39 -1.59 -7.50 6.17
N LYS A 40 -0.58 -8.32 6.43
CA LYS A 40 0.31 -8.14 7.56
C LYS A 40 1.65 -7.66 7.05
N GLY A 41 2.23 -6.68 7.73
CA GLY A 41 3.50 -6.14 7.30
C GLY A 41 4.20 -5.40 8.42
N SER A 42 5.30 -4.76 8.06
CA SER A 42 6.05 -3.90 8.95
C SER A 42 6.44 -2.65 8.18
N THR A 43 6.47 -1.53 8.87
CA THR A 43 6.79 -0.26 8.25
C THR A 43 7.78 0.54 9.10
N GLY A 44 8.56 1.37 8.44
CA GLY A 44 9.46 2.31 9.07
C GLY A 44 9.32 3.67 8.42
N THR A 45 10.38 4.49 8.50
CA THR A 45 10.36 5.84 7.94
C THR A 45 10.21 5.86 6.42
N SER A 46 10.67 4.80 5.74
CA SER A 46 10.50 4.67 4.29
C SER A 46 9.07 4.37 3.88
N GLY A 47 8.32 3.76 4.77
CA GLY A 47 6.93 3.41 4.49
C GLY A 47 6.76 2.20 3.59
N VAL A 48 5.51 1.77 3.48
CA VAL A 48 5.07 0.69 2.61
C VAL A 48 3.91 1.20 1.79
N MET A 49 3.87 0.82 0.53
CA MET A 49 2.85 1.28 -0.40
C MET A 49 2.06 0.09 -0.95
N TYR A 50 0.74 0.19 -0.86
CA TYR A 50 -0.15 -0.80 -1.47
C TYR A 50 -0.98 -0.12 -2.55
N ILE A 51 -1.16 -0.79 -3.68
CA ILE A 51 -1.96 -0.29 -4.78
C ILE A 51 -3.19 -1.17 -4.93
N LEU A 52 -4.35 -0.53 -5.00
CA LEU A 52 -5.65 -1.19 -5.10
C LEU A 52 -6.44 -0.57 -6.23
N ARG A 53 -6.94 -1.41 -7.14
CA ARG A 53 -7.85 -0.91 -8.18
C ARG A 53 -9.29 -0.99 -7.68
N ALA A 54 -10.01 0.09 -7.86
CA ALA A 54 -11.42 0.17 -7.46
C ALA A 54 -12.21 1.03 -8.44
N ARG A 55 -13.53 0.96 -8.36
CA ARG A 55 -14.42 1.63 -9.29
C ARG A 55 -15.16 2.78 -8.65
N SER A 56 -15.55 3.71 -9.48
CA SER A 56 -16.52 4.75 -9.12
C SER A 56 -17.77 4.10 -8.53
N GLY A 57 -18.31 4.67 -7.47
CA GLY A 57 -19.49 4.14 -6.80
C GLY A 57 -19.19 3.06 -5.77
N GLN A 58 -17.93 2.73 -5.59
CA GLN A 58 -17.51 1.82 -4.53
C GLN A 58 -16.96 2.60 -3.34
N LYS A 59 -16.69 1.88 -2.28
CA LYS A 59 -16.14 2.41 -1.04
C LYS A 59 -14.98 1.52 -0.62
N ILE A 60 -13.85 2.12 -0.30
CA ILE A 60 -12.72 1.42 0.31
C ILE A 60 -12.92 1.44 1.82
N VAL A 61 -12.84 0.27 2.43
CA VAL A 61 -12.94 0.12 3.88
C VAL A 61 -11.60 -0.37 4.40
N LEU A 62 -11.05 0.34 5.36
CA LEU A 62 -9.73 0.06 5.92
C LEU A 62 -9.83 -0.11 7.42
N ASP A 63 -9.30 -1.21 7.92
CA ASP A 63 -9.13 -1.43 9.34
C ASP A 63 -7.64 -1.62 9.61
N LEU A 64 -7.03 -0.64 10.26
CA LEU A 64 -5.60 -0.66 10.56
C LEU A 64 -5.41 -0.95 12.04
N THR A 65 -4.65 -2.01 12.32
CA THR A 65 -4.19 -2.32 13.66
C THR A 65 -2.70 -2.05 13.73
N ALA A 66 -2.30 -1.05 14.49
CA ALA A 66 -0.91 -0.66 14.61
C ALA A 66 -0.70 0.12 15.90
N THR A 67 0.56 0.21 16.32
CA THR A 67 0.92 0.99 17.47
C THR A 67 0.94 2.49 17.13
N LYS A 68 1.05 3.31 18.16
CA LYS A 68 1.19 4.74 18.03
C LYS A 68 2.37 5.10 17.14
N GLY A 69 2.23 6.12 16.33
CA GLY A 69 3.30 6.55 15.43
C GLY A 69 3.22 5.98 14.02
N VAL A 70 2.30 5.05 13.79
CA VAL A 70 2.04 4.54 12.45
C VAL A 70 0.93 5.36 11.82
N GLY A 71 1.17 5.88 10.63
CA GLY A 71 0.18 6.66 9.91
C GLY A 71 -0.29 5.95 8.64
N ILE A 72 -1.45 6.35 8.17
CA ILE A 72 -2.03 5.85 6.93
C ILE A 72 -2.45 7.02 6.05
N LYS A 73 -2.17 6.90 4.75
CA LYS A 73 -2.55 7.90 3.76
C LYS A 73 -3.06 7.19 2.52
N VAL A 74 -4.16 7.66 1.96
CA VAL A 74 -4.72 7.13 0.72
C VAL A 74 -4.74 8.22 -0.33
N GLU A 75 -4.20 7.92 -1.50
CA GLU A 75 -4.12 8.85 -2.61
C GLU A 75 -4.62 8.21 -3.90
N THR A 76 -5.02 9.05 -4.84
CA THR A 76 -5.29 8.61 -6.21
C THR A 76 -4.79 9.67 -7.18
N ASN A 77 -4.43 9.23 -8.39
CA ASN A 77 -4.18 10.12 -9.52
C ASN A 77 -5.45 10.15 -10.38
N GLY A 78 -6.29 11.12 -10.11
CA GLY A 78 -7.51 11.30 -10.85
C GLY A 78 -7.36 12.22 -12.05
N ARG A 79 -8.49 12.57 -12.62
CA ARG A 79 -8.58 13.46 -13.79
C ARG A 79 -7.89 14.80 -13.55
N TYR A 80 -7.91 15.28 -12.33
CA TYR A 80 -7.39 16.60 -11.96
C TYR A 80 -6.04 16.52 -11.26
N GLY A 81 -5.34 15.40 -11.35
CA GLY A 81 -4.04 15.19 -10.74
C GLY A 81 -4.10 14.37 -9.47
N GLN A 82 -3.05 14.46 -8.69
CA GLN A 82 -2.92 13.70 -7.46
C GLN A 82 -3.83 14.28 -6.37
N MET A 83 -4.55 13.42 -5.68
CA MET A 83 -5.49 13.81 -4.65
C MET A 83 -5.31 12.93 -3.42
N VAL A 84 -5.19 13.55 -2.25
CA VAL A 84 -5.14 12.83 -0.97
C VAL A 84 -6.56 12.69 -0.46
N LEU A 85 -7.00 11.46 -0.27
CA LEU A 85 -8.37 11.14 0.16
C LEU A 85 -8.45 10.89 1.66
N LEU A 86 -7.36 10.46 2.28
CA LEU A 86 -7.32 10.16 3.69
C LEU A 86 -5.90 10.37 4.20
N ARG A 87 -5.77 10.95 5.39
CA ARG A 87 -4.50 11.04 6.11
C ARG A 87 -4.79 11.02 7.59
N GLU A 88 -4.41 9.92 8.26
CA GLU A 88 -4.69 9.72 9.67
C GLU A 88 -3.50 9.07 10.37
N GLU A 89 -3.43 9.23 11.68
CA GLU A 89 -2.40 8.59 12.51
C GLU A 89 -3.02 7.57 13.45
N GLY A 90 -2.27 6.50 13.66
CA GLY A 90 -2.68 5.42 14.53
C GLY A 90 -3.61 4.44 13.87
N GLY A 91 -3.96 3.39 14.59
CA GLY A 91 -4.92 2.41 14.13
C GLY A 91 -6.33 2.95 14.12
N GLY A 92 -7.18 2.33 13.33
CA GLY A 92 -8.58 2.71 13.28
C GLY A 92 -9.31 2.12 12.09
N HIS A 93 -10.57 2.46 12.01
CA HIS A 93 -11.46 2.08 10.93
C HIS A 93 -11.73 3.30 10.06
N TYR A 94 -11.52 3.17 8.77
CA TYR A 94 -11.68 4.27 7.82
C TYR A 94 -12.49 3.81 6.62
N GLU A 95 -13.32 4.70 6.09
CA GLU A 95 -14.12 4.43 4.90
C GLU A 95 -13.99 5.59 3.93
N ILE A 96 -13.78 5.28 2.66
CA ILE A 96 -13.57 6.28 1.62
C ILE A 96 -14.48 5.98 0.44
N GLY A 97 -15.41 6.88 0.15
CA GLY A 97 -16.25 6.78 -1.04
C GLY A 97 -15.47 7.21 -2.27
N LEU A 98 -15.62 6.48 -3.37
CA LEU A 98 -14.83 6.67 -4.58
C LEU A 98 -15.68 7.27 -5.69
N VAL A 99 -15.20 8.36 -6.26
CA VAL A 99 -15.87 9.03 -7.38
C VAL A 99 -15.29 8.68 -8.73
N GLU A 100 -14.11 8.08 -8.75
CA GLU A 100 -13.44 7.70 -9.99
C GLU A 100 -12.99 6.26 -9.96
N THR A 101 -12.96 5.64 -11.15
CA THR A 101 -12.39 4.31 -11.33
C THR A 101 -10.90 4.44 -11.59
N GLY A 102 -10.10 3.66 -10.91
CA GLY A 102 -8.65 3.69 -11.11
C GLY A 102 -7.89 3.03 -9.97
N ASP A 103 -6.61 3.34 -9.92
CA ASP A 103 -5.71 2.84 -8.89
C ASP A 103 -5.68 3.81 -7.71
N TYR A 104 -5.79 3.24 -6.53
CA TYR A 104 -5.69 3.96 -5.27
C TYR A 104 -4.48 3.45 -4.51
N THR A 105 -3.69 4.35 -3.98
CA THR A 105 -2.46 4.02 -3.28
C THR A 105 -2.65 4.22 -1.79
N ILE A 106 -2.36 3.18 -1.02
CA ILE A 106 -2.43 3.20 0.43
C ILE A 106 -1.01 3.20 0.96
N PHE A 107 -0.62 4.29 1.63
CA PHE A 107 0.69 4.41 2.27
C PHE A 107 0.57 4.13 3.74
N ILE A 108 1.47 3.32 4.28
CA ILE A 108 1.59 3.09 5.71
C ILE A 108 3.03 3.40 6.09
N GLY A 109 3.21 4.37 6.97
CA GLY A 109 4.52 4.81 7.38
C GLY A 109 4.60 4.98 8.89
N SER A 110 5.81 5.13 9.39
CA SER A 110 6.06 5.33 10.81
C SER A 110 7.14 6.38 11.01
N THR A 111 7.04 7.11 12.11
CA THR A 111 8.09 8.04 12.52
C THR A 111 9.25 7.33 13.18
N SER A 112 9.10 6.03 13.48
CA SER A 112 10.14 5.23 14.11
C SER A 112 11.19 4.81 13.09
N ALA A 113 12.45 4.87 13.47
CA ALA A 113 13.55 4.35 12.67
C ALA A 113 13.55 2.81 12.64
N ARG A 114 12.86 2.19 13.57
CA ARG A 114 12.74 0.75 13.64
C ARG A 114 11.52 0.29 12.86
N SER A 115 11.58 -0.92 12.39
CA SER A 115 10.44 -1.56 11.74
C SER A 115 9.32 -1.80 12.76
N VAL A 116 8.12 -1.37 12.42
CA VAL A 116 6.94 -1.46 13.29
C VAL A 116 5.90 -2.33 12.61
N PRO A 117 5.40 -3.39 13.27
CA PRO A 117 4.42 -4.26 12.64
C PRO A 117 3.05 -3.60 12.58
N PHE A 118 2.28 -4.00 11.56
CA PHE A 118 0.89 -3.59 11.42
C PHE A 118 0.08 -4.69 10.77
N VAL A 119 -1.24 -4.62 10.95
CA VAL A 119 -2.20 -5.46 10.25
C VAL A 119 -3.21 -4.52 9.58
N LEU A 120 -3.38 -4.68 8.29
CA LEU A 120 -4.33 -3.88 7.52
C LEU A 120 -5.36 -4.79 6.87
N LYS A 121 -6.63 -4.58 7.18
CA LYS A 121 -7.72 -5.23 6.46
C LYS A 121 -8.25 -4.25 5.45
N VAL A 122 -8.26 -4.66 4.18
CA VAL A 122 -8.73 -3.84 3.07
C VAL A 122 -9.97 -4.48 2.49
N GLY A 123 -11.02 -3.71 2.33
CA GLY A 123 -12.23 -4.17 1.67
C GLY A 123 -12.73 -3.16 0.67
N VAL A 124 -13.49 -3.63 -0.31
CA VAL A 124 -14.18 -2.78 -1.28
C VAL A 124 -15.63 -3.21 -1.33
N THR A 125 -16.52 -2.26 -1.11
CA THR A 125 -17.96 -2.51 -1.11
C THR A 125 -18.66 -1.48 -1.97
N ARG A 126 -19.95 -1.65 -2.19
CA ARG A 126 -20.77 -0.64 -2.86
C ARG A 126 -21.04 0.53 -1.94
N LEU A 127 -20.92 1.72 -2.49
CA LEU A 127 -21.22 2.93 -1.73
C LEU A 127 -22.72 3.13 -1.54
N ALA A 128 -23.54 2.69 -2.47
CA ALA A 128 -24.94 3.07 -2.58
C ALA A 128 -25.91 2.07 -1.95
N ASP A 129 -25.46 1.12 -1.18
CA ASP A 129 -26.34 0.16 -0.51
C ASP A 129 -26.84 0.78 0.80
N ILE A 130 -27.67 1.77 0.66
CA ILE A 130 -28.30 2.44 1.79
C ILE A 130 -29.78 2.10 1.80
#